data_24b844266ef35427dbba42f020bd42ce
#
_entry.id   24b844266ef35427dbba42f020bd42ce
#
_cell.length_a   1.000
_cell.length_b   1.000
_cell.length_c   1.000
_cell.angle_alpha   90.00
_cell.angle_beta   90.00
_cell.angle_gamma   90.00
#
_symmetry.space_group_name_H-M   'P 1'
#
loop_
_entity.id
_entity.type
_entity.pdbx_description
1 polymer ?
#
loop_
_entity_poly.entity_id
_entity_poly.type
_entity_poly.pdbx_seq_one_letter_code
_entity_poly.pdbx_strand_id
1 'polypeptide(L)'
;VKDAAEQFLHISSDYWHENMVALAERLAALAPMGEPVMSFLCQSGTESVEGALKLARYVTGRPRFIGFLGGFHGRTMGSLSFTSSKYTQQKGFAPTMPGVTHVPYPNPYRPLFAGADQGKAVLDYIRMLFERNVPASEVAAIMIEPLQGEGGYLWPPEGFLAGLRALCDEHGILLIFDE
;
A
#
# COMPACT_ATOMS: atom_id res chain seq x y z
N VAL A 1 24.82 4.09 19.58
CA VAL A 1 24.38 2.74 20.00
C VAL A 1 24.66 2.52 21.47
N LYS A 2 25.93 2.69 21.96
CA LYS A 2 26.29 2.47 23.34
C LYS A 2 25.45 3.32 24.29
N ASP A 3 25.37 4.62 24.07
CA ASP A 3 24.64 5.56 24.91
C ASP A 3 23.12 5.27 24.95
N ALA A 4 22.54 4.84 23.81
CA ALA A 4 21.15 4.41 23.77
C ALA A 4 20.92 3.10 24.54
N ALA A 5 21.87 2.15 24.45
CA ALA A 5 21.79 0.89 25.17
C ALA A 5 21.94 1.06 26.70
N GLU A 6 22.61 2.11 27.15
CA GLU A 6 22.73 2.46 28.57
C GLU A 6 21.41 3.02 29.16
N GLN A 7 20.52 3.57 28.30
CA GLN A 7 19.20 4.05 28.72
C GLN A 7 18.18 2.91 28.74
N PHE A 8 17.92 2.30 27.58
CA PHE A 8 17.11 1.09 27.42
C PHE A 8 17.29 0.53 26.01
N LEU A 9 17.16 -0.79 25.86
CA LEU A 9 17.26 -1.47 24.55
C LEU A 9 15.90 -1.61 23.87
N HIS A 10 14.86 -1.83 24.64
CA HIS A 10 13.48 -2.01 24.17
C HIS A 10 12.50 -1.58 25.23
N ILE A 11 11.41 -0.95 24.78
CA ILE A 11 10.26 -0.62 25.59
C ILE A 11 8.99 -0.77 24.76
N SER A 12 7.92 -1.30 25.38
CA SER A 12 6.62 -1.40 24.74
C SER A 12 6.03 -0.02 24.41
N SER A 13 5.24 0.06 23.34
CA SER A 13 4.46 1.26 23.01
C SER A 13 3.40 1.62 24.06
N ASP A 14 3.20 0.79 25.09
CA ASP A 14 2.37 1.13 26.25
C ASP A 14 3.00 2.24 27.12
N TYR A 15 4.27 2.52 26.89
CA TYR A 15 5.02 3.55 27.61
C TYR A 15 5.58 4.59 26.64
N TRP A 16 5.60 5.84 27.09
CA TRP A 16 6.16 6.95 26.33
C TRP A 16 7.67 7.02 26.51
N HIS A 17 8.39 7.32 25.43
CA HIS A 17 9.79 7.71 25.50
C HIS A 17 10.13 8.74 24.41
N GLU A 18 11.13 9.59 24.71
CA GLU A 18 11.46 10.77 23.94
C GLU A 18 11.76 10.45 22.45
N ASN A 19 12.53 9.40 22.18
CA ASN A 19 12.90 9.04 20.82
C ASN A 19 11.69 8.64 19.95
N MET A 20 10.69 7.95 20.54
CA MET A 20 9.47 7.59 19.84
C MET A 20 8.64 8.82 19.49
N VAL A 21 8.49 9.75 20.46
CA VAL A 21 7.76 11.00 20.25
C VAL A 21 8.45 11.86 19.19
N ALA A 22 9.77 12.07 19.31
CA ALA A 22 10.54 12.87 18.36
C ALA A 22 10.49 12.29 16.93
N LEU A 23 10.53 10.96 16.78
CA LEU A 23 10.37 10.31 15.47
C LEU A 23 8.96 10.52 14.91
N ALA A 24 7.93 10.33 15.73
CA ALA A 24 6.53 10.52 15.30
C ALA A 24 6.26 11.95 14.86
N GLU A 25 6.73 12.95 15.61
CA GLU A 25 6.64 14.38 15.25
C GLU A 25 7.33 14.68 13.92
N ARG A 26 8.52 14.10 13.71
CA ARG A 26 9.29 14.30 12.50
C ARG A 26 8.62 13.65 11.28
N LEU A 27 8.08 12.44 11.44
CA LEU A 27 7.31 11.77 10.40
C LEU A 27 6.03 12.55 10.06
N ALA A 28 5.30 13.04 11.07
CA ALA A 28 4.11 13.85 10.87
C ALA A 28 4.41 15.14 10.07
N ALA A 29 5.54 15.81 10.36
CA ALA A 29 5.95 17.02 9.65
C ALA A 29 6.36 16.76 8.19
N LEU A 30 6.82 15.55 7.86
CA LEU A 30 7.23 15.18 6.50
C LEU A 30 6.10 14.56 5.67
N ALA A 31 5.06 14.04 6.33
CA ALA A 31 3.98 13.34 5.65
C ALA A 31 3.21 14.29 4.70
N PRO A 32 2.97 13.90 3.44
CA PRO A 32 2.28 14.72 2.45
C PRO A 32 0.75 14.71 2.64
N MET A 33 0.30 14.37 3.83
CA MET A 33 -1.11 14.32 4.22
C MET A 33 -1.46 15.56 5.06
N GLY A 34 -2.69 16.02 4.96
CA GLY A 34 -3.15 17.14 5.81
C GLY A 34 -3.16 16.78 7.30
N GLU A 35 -3.11 17.80 8.15
CA GLU A 35 -3.23 17.65 9.61
C GLU A 35 -4.64 17.17 10.03
N PRO A 36 -4.80 16.36 11.10
CA PRO A 36 -3.73 15.80 11.93
C PRO A 36 -3.16 14.47 11.37
N VAL A 37 -1.86 14.27 11.54
CA VAL A 37 -1.16 13.03 11.15
C VAL A 37 -0.78 12.25 12.41
N MET A 38 -0.96 10.94 12.38
CA MET A 38 -0.61 10.02 13.46
C MET A 38 0.36 8.94 12.95
N SER A 39 1.31 8.57 13.80
CA SER A 39 2.29 7.52 13.47
C SER A 39 1.98 6.24 14.28
N PHE A 40 2.06 5.09 13.60
CA PHE A 40 2.02 3.78 14.21
C PHE A 40 3.32 3.04 13.88
N LEU A 41 4.15 2.81 14.89
CA LEU A 41 5.49 2.23 14.72
C LEU A 41 5.42 0.69 14.80
N CYS A 42 6.09 0.03 13.85
CA CYS A 42 6.19 -1.42 13.74
C CYS A 42 7.66 -1.85 13.64
N GLN A 43 7.91 -3.16 13.67
CA GLN A 43 9.26 -3.72 13.57
C GLN A 43 9.71 -3.98 12.14
N SER A 44 8.77 -4.02 11.16
CA SER A 44 9.08 -4.36 9.78
C SER A 44 8.04 -3.79 8.82
N GLY A 45 8.41 -3.66 7.53
CA GLY A 45 7.49 -3.24 6.47
C GLY A 45 6.27 -4.15 6.35
N THR A 46 6.46 -5.48 6.48
CA THR A 46 5.31 -6.41 6.42
C THR A 46 4.31 -6.17 7.55
N GLU A 47 4.78 -5.82 8.77
CA GLU A 47 3.89 -5.47 9.89
C GLU A 47 3.18 -4.14 9.66
N SER A 48 3.85 -3.16 9.05
CA SER A 48 3.23 -1.90 8.64
C SER A 48 2.10 -2.14 7.63
N VAL A 49 2.33 -2.99 6.65
CA VAL A 49 1.32 -3.40 5.67
C VAL A 49 0.14 -4.10 6.36
N GLU A 50 0.39 -5.09 7.22
CA GLU A 50 -0.68 -5.77 7.98
C GLU A 50 -1.48 -4.78 8.85
N GLY A 51 -0.80 -3.82 9.48
CA GLY A 51 -1.43 -2.74 10.25
C GLY A 51 -2.34 -1.87 9.37
N ALA A 52 -1.86 -1.46 8.20
CA ALA A 52 -2.62 -0.67 7.24
C ALA A 52 -3.85 -1.40 6.72
N LEU A 53 -3.73 -2.71 6.41
CA LEU A 53 -4.86 -3.54 5.96
C LEU A 53 -5.94 -3.67 7.04
N LYS A 54 -5.53 -3.92 8.28
CA LYS A 54 -6.44 -4.01 9.42
C LYS A 54 -7.15 -2.68 9.66
N LEU A 55 -6.41 -1.57 9.65
CA LEU A 55 -6.97 -0.23 9.81
C LEU A 55 -7.97 0.08 8.70
N ALA A 56 -7.61 -0.17 7.44
CA ALA A 56 -8.49 0.09 6.31
C ALA A 56 -9.82 -0.68 6.42
N ARG A 57 -9.79 -1.97 6.76
CA ARG A 57 -11.01 -2.75 7.00
C ARG A 57 -11.84 -2.23 8.17
N TYR A 58 -11.16 -1.88 9.27
CA TYR A 58 -11.84 -1.42 10.47
C TYR A 58 -12.59 -0.11 10.26
N VAL A 59 -11.94 0.88 9.61
CA VAL A 59 -12.54 2.22 9.40
C VAL A 59 -13.62 2.22 8.33
N THR A 60 -13.45 1.41 7.28
CA THR A 60 -14.38 1.40 6.14
C THR A 60 -15.50 0.35 6.26
N GLY A 61 -15.27 -0.70 7.03
CA GLY A 61 -16.15 -1.87 7.07
C GLY A 61 -16.15 -2.69 5.76
N ARG A 62 -15.27 -2.39 4.80
CA ARG A 62 -15.24 -2.99 3.47
C ARG A 62 -14.26 -4.15 3.40
N PRO A 63 -14.59 -5.28 2.71
CA PRO A 63 -13.77 -6.50 2.75
C PRO A 63 -12.68 -6.57 1.70
N ARG A 64 -12.78 -5.82 0.59
CA ARG A 64 -11.93 -5.96 -0.59
C ARG A 64 -10.80 -4.95 -0.65
N PHE A 65 -9.78 -5.31 -1.42
CA PHE A 65 -8.63 -4.47 -1.72
C PHE A 65 -8.25 -4.58 -3.20
N ILE A 66 -7.54 -3.56 -3.68
CA ILE A 66 -6.86 -3.59 -4.97
C ILE A 66 -5.36 -3.42 -4.72
N GLY A 67 -4.55 -4.28 -5.36
CA GLY A 67 -3.10 -4.19 -5.43
C GLY A 67 -2.62 -4.19 -6.88
N PHE A 68 -1.33 -4.00 -7.09
CA PHE A 68 -0.76 -3.92 -8.44
C PHE A 68 0.18 -5.10 -8.73
N LEU A 69 0.08 -5.63 -9.96
CA LEU A 69 1.02 -6.64 -10.44
C LEU A 69 2.45 -6.09 -10.41
N GLY A 70 3.41 -6.92 -10.04
CA GLY A 70 4.80 -6.54 -9.87
C GLY A 70 5.13 -5.96 -8.49
N GLY A 71 4.12 -5.71 -7.63
CA GLY A 71 4.33 -5.17 -6.28
C GLY A 71 4.97 -6.17 -5.31
N PHE A 72 5.73 -5.65 -4.34
CA PHE A 72 6.26 -6.39 -3.22
C PHE A 72 5.90 -5.68 -1.91
N HIS A 73 5.06 -6.31 -1.09
CA HIS A 73 4.51 -5.72 0.13
C HIS A 73 4.83 -6.53 1.40
N GLY A 74 5.63 -7.55 1.28
CA GLY A 74 6.03 -8.43 2.38
C GLY A 74 5.66 -9.89 2.17
N ARG A 75 5.89 -10.73 3.21
CA ARG A 75 5.76 -12.18 3.13
C ARG A 75 4.94 -12.82 4.27
N THR A 76 4.27 -12.03 5.10
CA THR A 76 3.19 -12.54 5.97
C THR A 76 1.93 -12.75 5.14
N MET A 77 0.96 -13.53 5.61
CA MET A 77 -0.15 -13.99 4.77
C MET A 77 -1.03 -12.86 4.21
N GLY A 78 -1.22 -11.77 4.96
CA GLY A 78 -1.94 -10.59 4.47
C GLY A 78 -1.12 -9.82 3.44
N SER A 79 0.12 -9.44 3.77
CA SER A 79 1.01 -8.73 2.85
C SER A 79 1.38 -9.55 1.61
N LEU A 80 1.53 -10.89 1.78
CA LEU A 80 1.81 -11.82 0.68
C LEU A 80 0.67 -11.84 -0.35
N SER A 81 -0.57 -11.58 0.08
CA SER A 81 -1.71 -11.52 -0.84
C SER A 81 -1.60 -10.36 -1.85
N PHE A 82 -0.81 -9.33 -1.55
CA PHE A 82 -0.52 -8.21 -2.46
C PHE A 82 0.80 -8.39 -3.23
N THR A 83 1.74 -9.15 -2.66
CA THR A 83 3.05 -9.38 -3.27
C THR A 83 2.89 -10.22 -4.54
N SER A 84 3.27 -9.66 -5.68
CA SER A 84 3.14 -10.29 -7.00
C SER A 84 4.34 -10.00 -7.92
N SER A 85 5.47 -9.59 -7.35
CA SER A 85 6.70 -9.30 -8.10
C SER A 85 7.31 -10.58 -8.71
N LYS A 86 7.25 -11.71 -7.98
CA LYS A 86 7.79 -13.00 -8.43
C LYS A 86 6.92 -14.16 -7.93
N TYR A 87 6.57 -15.08 -8.81
CA TYR A 87 5.80 -16.29 -8.45
C TYR A 87 6.43 -17.09 -7.31
N THR A 88 7.75 -17.15 -7.23
CA THR A 88 8.48 -17.91 -6.21
C THR A 88 8.19 -17.44 -4.77
N GLN A 89 7.74 -16.20 -4.59
CA GLN A 89 7.42 -15.65 -3.27
C GLN A 89 6.09 -16.17 -2.73
N GLN A 90 5.15 -16.52 -3.61
CA GLN A 90 3.83 -17.06 -3.25
C GLN A 90 3.73 -18.59 -3.36
N LYS A 91 4.69 -19.22 -4.03
CA LYS A 91 4.65 -20.66 -4.32
C LYS A 91 4.53 -21.51 -3.05
N GLY A 92 3.46 -22.28 -2.94
CA GLY A 92 3.21 -23.18 -1.83
C GLY A 92 2.51 -22.57 -0.61
N PHE A 93 2.13 -21.28 -0.67
CA PHE A 93 1.47 -20.57 0.44
C PHE A 93 0.00 -20.24 0.18
N ALA A 94 -0.56 -20.69 -0.94
CA ALA A 94 -1.99 -20.51 -1.20
C ALA A 94 -2.85 -21.42 -0.30
N PRO A 95 -4.04 -20.97 0.14
CA PRO A 95 -4.64 -19.65 -0.14
C PRO A 95 -4.06 -18.56 0.76
N THR A 96 -3.77 -17.39 0.19
CA THR A 96 -3.43 -16.18 0.94
C THR A 96 -4.69 -15.47 1.44
N MET A 97 -4.56 -14.28 2.02
CA MET A 97 -5.72 -13.51 2.49
C MET A 97 -6.69 -13.24 1.32
N PRO A 98 -7.99 -13.58 1.43
CA PRO A 98 -8.96 -13.37 0.37
C PRO A 98 -9.33 -11.88 0.23
N GLY A 99 -9.88 -11.53 -0.94
CA GLY A 99 -10.44 -10.21 -1.21
C GLY A 99 -9.48 -9.22 -1.87
N VAL A 100 -8.27 -9.65 -2.25
CA VAL A 100 -7.32 -8.83 -3.01
C VAL A 100 -7.49 -9.09 -4.52
N THR A 101 -7.67 -8.01 -5.27
CA THR A 101 -7.69 -8.01 -6.73
C THR A 101 -6.47 -7.30 -7.25
N HIS A 102 -5.69 -7.95 -8.11
CA HIS A 102 -4.52 -7.33 -8.74
C HIS A 102 -4.90 -6.66 -10.07
N VAL A 103 -4.39 -5.46 -10.26
CA VAL A 103 -4.48 -4.71 -11.51
C VAL A 103 -3.07 -4.48 -12.08
N PRO A 104 -2.92 -4.25 -13.39
CA PRO A 104 -1.62 -3.91 -13.96
C PRO A 104 -1.03 -2.63 -13.35
N TYR A 105 0.28 -2.62 -13.12
CA TYR A 105 1.01 -1.38 -12.85
C TYR A 105 1.28 -0.66 -14.19
N PRO A 106 1.07 0.66 -14.30
CA PRO A 106 1.28 1.35 -15.55
C PRO A 106 2.77 1.41 -15.91
N ASN A 107 3.15 0.70 -16.97
CA ASN A 107 4.55 0.60 -17.42
C ASN A 107 4.68 1.07 -18.87
N PRO A 108 5.15 2.30 -19.14
CA PRO A 108 5.33 2.79 -20.50
C PRO A 108 6.40 2.04 -21.31
N TYR A 109 7.38 1.46 -20.63
CA TYR A 109 8.47 0.71 -21.30
C TYR A 109 8.00 -0.67 -21.79
N ARG A 110 7.10 -1.33 -21.03
CA ARG A 110 6.48 -2.60 -21.41
C ARG A 110 4.98 -2.50 -21.25
N PRO A 111 4.30 -1.80 -22.16
CA PRO A 111 2.88 -1.52 -22.03
C PRO A 111 2.05 -2.80 -22.10
N LEU A 112 1.09 -2.93 -21.20
CA LEU A 112 0.13 -4.04 -21.23
C LEU A 112 -1.11 -3.69 -22.04
N PHE A 113 -1.48 -2.41 -22.09
CA PHE A 113 -2.62 -1.91 -22.84
C PHE A 113 -2.17 -1.27 -24.15
N ALA A 114 -3.01 -1.38 -25.18
CA ALA A 114 -2.81 -0.63 -26.43
C ALA A 114 -2.96 0.88 -26.16
N GLY A 115 -2.15 1.68 -26.86
CA GLY A 115 -2.17 3.14 -26.74
C GLY A 115 -1.01 3.69 -25.91
N ALA A 116 -0.82 5.01 -25.97
CA ALA A 116 0.35 5.68 -25.39
C ALA A 116 0.21 5.96 -23.89
N ASP A 117 -1.01 6.23 -23.40
CA ASP A 117 -1.25 6.61 -22.01
C ASP A 117 -1.59 5.38 -21.15
N GLN A 118 -0.54 4.75 -20.62
CA GLN A 118 -0.68 3.60 -19.74
C GLN A 118 -1.30 3.97 -18.37
N GLY A 119 -1.09 5.18 -17.87
CA GLY A 119 -1.70 5.66 -16.63
C GLY A 119 -3.21 5.72 -16.75
N LYS A 120 -3.71 6.40 -17.78
CA LYS A 120 -5.14 6.47 -18.06
C LYS A 120 -5.75 5.08 -18.31
N ALA A 121 -5.08 4.22 -19.04
CA ALA A 121 -5.58 2.88 -19.36
C ALA A 121 -5.76 2.02 -18.10
N VAL A 122 -4.85 2.13 -17.12
CA VAL A 122 -4.98 1.43 -15.83
C VAL A 122 -6.12 2.01 -15.00
N LEU A 123 -6.29 3.32 -14.94
CA LEU A 123 -7.43 3.94 -14.24
C LEU A 123 -8.77 3.52 -14.85
N ASP A 124 -8.87 3.50 -16.18
CA ASP A 124 -10.08 3.05 -16.89
C ASP A 124 -10.33 1.55 -16.63
N TYR A 125 -9.27 0.74 -16.53
CA TYR A 125 -9.39 -0.66 -16.18
C TYR A 125 -9.95 -0.85 -14.74
N ILE A 126 -9.49 -0.05 -13.78
CA ILE A 126 -10.03 -0.09 -12.40
C ILE A 126 -11.52 0.31 -12.40
N ARG A 127 -11.90 1.36 -13.14
CA ARG A 127 -13.32 1.75 -13.27
C ARG A 127 -14.16 0.63 -13.89
N MET A 128 -13.66 -0.02 -14.91
CA MET A 128 -14.33 -1.18 -15.52
C MET A 128 -14.52 -2.32 -14.50
N LEU A 129 -13.53 -2.60 -13.63
CA LEU A 129 -13.68 -3.60 -12.56
C LEU A 129 -14.78 -3.19 -11.56
N PHE A 130 -14.90 -1.91 -11.23
CA PHE A 130 -15.96 -1.42 -10.34
C PHE A 130 -17.36 -1.67 -10.91
N GLU A 131 -17.51 -1.61 -12.22
CA GLU A 131 -18.78 -1.90 -12.91
C GLU A 131 -19.06 -3.40 -13.09
N ARG A 132 -18.03 -4.25 -13.03
CA ARG A 132 -18.14 -5.67 -13.39
C ARG A 132 -18.19 -6.62 -12.20
N ASN A 133 -17.14 -6.67 -11.39
CA ASN A 133 -16.98 -7.73 -10.39
C ASN A 133 -16.29 -7.31 -9.09
N VAL A 134 -15.85 -6.06 -8.98
CA VAL A 134 -15.24 -5.49 -7.78
C VAL A 134 -15.94 -4.19 -7.42
N PRO A 135 -17.16 -4.23 -6.84
CA PRO A 135 -17.89 -3.00 -6.53
C PRO A 135 -17.05 -2.04 -5.68
N ALA A 136 -16.95 -0.77 -6.09
CA ALA A 136 -16.18 0.24 -5.37
C ALA A 136 -16.63 0.38 -3.90
N SER A 137 -17.91 0.17 -3.62
CA SER A 137 -18.48 0.18 -2.27
C SER A 137 -17.97 -0.93 -1.36
N GLU A 138 -17.34 -1.97 -1.90
CA GLU A 138 -16.72 -3.06 -1.14
C GLU A 138 -15.21 -2.92 -1.01
N VAL A 139 -14.58 -1.96 -1.70
CA VAL A 139 -13.12 -1.75 -1.68
C VAL A 139 -12.74 -0.86 -0.51
N ALA A 140 -12.01 -1.41 0.45
CA ALA A 140 -11.50 -0.69 1.62
C ALA A 140 -10.35 0.24 1.24
N ALA A 141 -9.39 -0.28 0.48
CA ALA A 141 -8.21 0.47 0.06
C ALA A 141 -7.64 -0.03 -1.26
N ILE A 142 -6.92 0.87 -1.93
CA ILE A 142 -5.97 0.57 -3.00
C ILE A 142 -4.57 0.74 -2.43
N MET A 143 -3.72 -0.29 -2.56
CA MET A 143 -2.32 -0.26 -2.13
C MET A 143 -1.40 -0.27 -3.35
N ILE A 144 -0.41 0.61 -3.33
CA ILE A 144 0.55 0.78 -4.42
C ILE A 144 1.92 1.21 -3.89
N GLU A 145 2.98 0.72 -4.51
CA GLU A 145 4.31 1.32 -4.43
C GLU A 145 4.34 2.56 -5.34
N PRO A 146 4.64 3.77 -4.86
CA PRO A 146 4.79 4.96 -5.72
C PRO A 146 5.88 4.78 -6.78
N LEU A 147 6.90 4.00 -6.45
CA LEU A 147 7.95 3.49 -7.32
C LEU A 147 8.08 1.99 -7.03
N GLN A 148 7.76 1.11 -7.99
CA GLN A 148 7.96 -0.32 -7.77
C GLN A 148 9.45 -0.67 -7.67
N GLY A 149 9.86 -1.24 -6.53
CA GLY A 149 11.22 -1.70 -6.30
C GLY A 149 11.50 -3.06 -6.93
N GLU A 150 10.99 -4.13 -6.34
CA GLU A 150 11.18 -5.52 -6.80
C GLU A 150 10.59 -5.78 -8.19
N GLY A 151 9.59 -5.02 -8.61
CA GLY A 151 9.00 -5.06 -9.95
C GLY A 151 9.92 -4.54 -11.05
N GLY A 152 11.03 -3.87 -10.71
CA GLY A 152 12.06 -3.44 -11.65
C GLY A 152 12.36 -1.93 -11.66
N TYR A 153 12.21 -1.25 -10.54
CA TYR A 153 12.38 0.20 -10.40
C TYR A 153 11.52 0.98 -11.41
N LEU A 154 10.24 0.63 -11.43
CA LEU A 154 9.30 1.19 -12.38
C LEU A 154 8.67 2.47 -11.82
N TRP A 155 8.80 3.55 -12.58
CA TRP A 155 8.15 4.83 -12.29
C TRP A 155 6.83 4.94 -13.05
N PRO A 156 5.72 5.27 -12.38
CA PRO A 156 4.45 5.43 -13.08
C PRO A 156 4.46 6.70 -13.94
N PRO A 157 3.65 6.76 -15.02
CA PRO A 157 3.51 7.96 -15.82
C PRO A 157 3.06 9.15 -15.00
N GLU A 158 3.46 10.35 -15.43
CA GLU A 158 3.01 11.60 -14.83
C GLU A 158 1.47 11.67 -14.78
N GLY A 159 0.93 12.17 -13.68
CA GLY A 159 -0.51 12.29 -13.45
C GLY A 159 -1.21 11.00 -12.99
N PHE A 160 -0.58 9.82 -13.09
CA PHE A 160 -1.23 8.58 -12.68
C PHE A 160 -1.57 8.53 -11.19
N LEU A 161 -0.62 8.87 -10.32
CA LEU A 161 -0.86 8.84 -8.86
C LEU A 161 -1.92 9.88 -8.45
N ALA A 162 -1.92 11.05 -9.08
CA ALA A 162 -2.96 12.06 -8.86
C ALA A 162 -4.34 11.56 -9.35
N GLY A 163 -4.39 10.89 -10.49
CA GLY A 163 -5.61 10.25 -11.00
C GLY A 163 -6.11 9.12 -10.10
N LEU A 164 -5.18 8.32 -9.54
CA LEU A 164 -5.52 7.27 -8.58
C LEU A 164 -6.06 7.85 -7.26
N ARG A 165 -5.48 8.96 -6.78
CA ARG A 165 -5.99 9.70 -5.63
C ARG A 165 -7.41 10.21 -5.88
N ALA A 166 -7.65 10.84 -7.03
CA ALA A 166 -8.97 11.33 -7.40
C ALA A 166 -10.01 10.20 -7.49
N LEU A 167 -9.62 9.06 -8.07
CA LEU A 167 -10.49 7.87 -8.12
C LEU A 167 -10.85 7.35 -6.72
N CYS A 168 -9.88 7.31 -5.82
CA CYS A 168 -10.12 6.91 -4.44
C CYS A 168 -11.05 7.88 -3.71
N ASP A 169 -10.88 9.18 -3.90
CA ASP A 169 -11.72 10.22 -3.30
C ASP A 169 -13.17 10.13 -3.80
N GLU A 170 -13.37 9.91 -5.10
CA GLU A 170 -14.69 9.74 -5.73
C GLU A 170 -15.50 8.62 -5.07
N HIS A 171 -14.84 7.54 -4.66
CA HIS A 171 -15.52 6.35 -4.11
C HIS A 171 -15.35 6.15 -2.60
N GLY A 172 -14.67 7.07 -1.91
CA GLY A 172 -14.34 6.95 -0.49
C GLY A 172 -13.49 5.73 -0.18
N ILE A 173 -12.54 5.42 -1.07
CA ILE A 173 -11.56 4.34 -0.94
C ILE A 173 -10.28 4.92 -0.32
N LEU A 174 -9.68 4.21 0.62
CA LEU A 174 -8.38 4.62 1.18
C LEU A 174 -7.26 4.35 0.18
N LEU A 175 -6.27 5.24 0.12
CA LEU A 175 -5.07 5.04 -0.67
C LEU A 175 -3.88 4.81 0.25
N ILE A 176 -3.20 3.67 0.06
CA ILE A 176 -2.03 3.26 0.83
C ILE A 176 -0.82 3.28 -0.09
N PHE A 177 0.17 4.10 0.26
CA PHE A 177 1.48 4.08 -0.36
C PHE A 177 2.43 3.24 0.49
N ASP A 178 3.08 2.25 -0.12
CA ASP A 178 4.11 1.40 0.48
C ASP A 178 5.47 1.71 -0.16
N GLU A 179 6.43 2.11 0.67
CA GLU A 179 7.78 2.53 0.26
C GLU A 179 8.88 1.65 0.88
#